data_62ce778af1cd7c1fb4be90a5bb36b842
#
_entry.id   62ce778af1cd7c1fb4be90a5bb36b842
#
_cell.length_a   1.000
_cell.length_b   1.000
_cell.length_c   1.000
_cell.angle_alpha   90.00
_cell.angle_beta   90.00
_cell.angle_gamma   90.00
#
_symmetry.space_group_name_H-M   'P 1'
#
loop_
_entity.id
_entity.type
_entity.pdbx_description
1 polymer ?
#
loop_
_entity_poly.entity_id
_entity_poly.type
_entity_poly.pdbx_seq_one_letter_code
_entity_poly.pdbx_strand_id
1 'polypeptide(L)'
;MNPFETKQAAAPVTPAASAVEDEPMDVGQEDLDRFEQMLAEVQTAYGREDYAALRKLATPEAMSYLAEELGEIASSGMRNEVKDVKLLQGDVSEAWREGDVEYATVAIRYSAIDVMLDRNTGAVVEGNPDEPVESVELWTFTRTDGGEWLLAAIQGTE
;
A
#
# COMPACT_ATOMS: atom_id res chain seq x y z
N MET A 1 9.95 -8.68 -8.62
CA MET A 1 9.74 -7.23 -8.72
C MET A 1 8.42 -6.86 -8.07
N ASN A 2 8.47 -5.92 -7.18
CA ASN A 2 7.27 -5.48 -6.49
C ASN A 2 6.40 -4.67 -7.46
N PRO A 3 5.16 -5.07 -7.71
CA PRO A 3 4.31 -4.35 -8.65
C PRO A 3 4.03 -2.91 -8.22
N PHE A 4 4.20 -2.60 -6.95
CA PHE A 4 4.02 -1.23 -6.49
C PHE A 4 5.14 -0.30 -6.95
N GLU A 5 6.28 -0.84 -7.34
CA GLU A 5 7.41 -0.03 -7.76
C GLU A 5 7.33 0.41 -9.20
N THR A 6 6.63 -0.33 -10.04
CA THR A 6 6.64 -0.10 -11.47
C THR A 6 5.46 0.73 -11.96
N LYS A 7 4.50 0.94 -11.09
CA LYS A 7 3.31 1.70 -11.46
C LYS A 7 3.00 2.71 -10.41
N GLN A 8 2.52 3.83 -10.85
CA GLN A 8 1.89 4.72 -9.91
C GLN A 8 0.59 4.08 -9.48
N ALA A 9 0.35 4.07 -8.21
CA ALA A 9 -0.93 3.67 -7.69
C ALA A 9 -2.00 4.51 -8.35
N ALA A 10 -3.23 4.11 -8.20
CA ALA A 10 -4.33 4.97 -8.53
C ALA A 10 -3.97 6.36 -8.03
N ALA A 11 -4.33 7.35 -8.79
CA ALA A 11 -4.00 8.72 -8.43
C ALA A 11 -4.20 8.91 -6.94
N PRO A 12 -3.23 9.51 -6.26
CA PRO A 12 -3.41 9.77 -4.84
C PRO A 12 -4.74 10.44 -4.62
N VAL A 13 -5.39 10.09 -3.55
CA VAL A 13 -6.60 10.80 -3.20
C VAL A 13 -6.16 12.21 -2.87
N THR A 14 -6.17 13.06 -3.90
CA THR A 14 -5.93 14.47 -3.68
C THR A 14 -7.21 15.04 -3.15
N PRO A 15 -7.15 15.69 -2.00
CA PRO A 15 -8.32 16.40 -1.56
C PRO A 15 -8.72 17.37 -2.65
N ALA A 16 -9.95 17.29 -3.09
CA ALA A 16 -10.45 18.26 -4.04
C ALA A 16 -10.19 19.64 -3.47
N ALA A 17 -9.84 20.56 -4.34
CA ALA A 17 -9.74 21.94 -3.92
C ALA A 17 -11.09 22.32 -3.38
N SER A 18 -11.26 22.26 -2.10
CA SER A 18 -12.53 22.51 -1.48
C SER A 18 -12.48 23.85 -0.76
N ALA A 19 -13.65 24.34 -0.43
CA ALA A 19 -13.73 25.55 0.36
C ALA A 19 -13.26 25.32 1.79
N VAL A 20 -13.09 24.06 2.18
CA VAL A 20 -12.60 23.72 3.50
C VAL A 20 -11.09 23.81 3.47
N GLU A 21 -10.53 24.60 4.34
CA GLU A 21 -9.08 24.71 4.45
C GLU A 21 -8.51 23.43 5.07
N ASP A 22 -7.41 22.98 4.50
CA ASP A 22 -6.67 21.88 5.08
C ASP A 22 -6.01 22.36 6.36
N GLU A 23 -6.13 21.57 7.40
CA GLU A 23 -5.50 21.86 8.67
C GLU A 23 -4.40 20.86 8.91
N PRO A 24 -3.19 21.32 9.27
CA PRO A 24 -2.14 20.36 9.63
C PRO A 24 -2.56 19.57 10.85
N MET A 25 -2.09 18.34 10.93
CA MET A 25 -2.36 17.51 12.08
C MET A 25 -1.13 16.72 12.44
N ASP A 26 -1.07 16.29 13.69
CA ASP A 26 0.01 15.43 14.15
C ASP A 26 -0.42 13.98 14.09
N VAL A 27 0.53 13.13 13.75
CA VAL A 27 0.34 11.69 13.73
C VAL A 27 1.06 11.12 14.94
N GLY A 28 0.31 10.44 15.79
CA GLY A 28 0.87 9.87 17.01
C GLY A 28 1.49 8.50 16.79
N GLN A 29 2.13 8.01 17.85
CA GLN A 29 2.80 6.71 17.76
C GLN A 29 1.82 5.58 17.48
N GLU A 30 0.62 5.65 18.04
CA GLU A 30 -0.40 4.63 17.79
C GLU A 30 -0.75 4.54 16.32
N ASP A 31 -0.84 5.70 15.66
CA ASP A 31 -1.14 5.74 14.23
C ASP A 31 0.01 5.14 13.43
N LEU A 32 1.25 5.48 13.80
CA LEU A 32 2.41 4.93 13.11
C LEU A 32 2.49 3.42 13.28
N ASP A 33 2.17 2.92 14.47
CA ASP A 33 2.13 1.47 14.72
C ASP A 33 1.07 0.80 13.84
N ARG A 34 -0.07 1.48 13.69
CA ARG A 34 -1.14 0.93 12.84
C ARG A 34 -0.72 0.92 11.38
N PHE A 35 -0.03 1.97 10.90
CA PHE A 35 0.47 2.01 9.53
C PHE A 35 1.46 0.88 9.27
N GLU A 36 2.32 0.58 10.25
CA GLU A 36 3.24 -0.53 10.12
C GLU A 36 2.50 -1.86 10.00
N GLN A 37 1.49 -2.06 10.83
CA GLN A 37 0.65 -3.26 10.74
C GLN A 37 -0.02 -3.35 9.38
N MET A 38 -0.53 -2.23 8.88
CA MET A 38 -1.22 -2.21 7.60
C MET A 38 -0.28 -2.51 6.44
N LEU A 39 0.97 -2.08 6.53
CA LEU A 39 1.96 -2.45 5.52
C LEU A 39 2.02 -3.97 5.37
N ALA A 40 2.17 -4.68 6.49
CA ALA A 40 2.25 -6.13 6.46
C ALA A 40 0.93 -6.76 6.02
N GLU A 41 -0.19 -6.23 6.51
CA GLU A 41 -1.51 -6.79 6.18
C GLU A 41 -1.83 -6.63 4.69
N VAL A 42 -1.56 -5.45 4.14
CA VAL A 42 -1.83 -5.19 2.73
C VAL A 42 -0.94 -6.05 1.84
N GLN A 43 0.35 -6.12 2.16
CA GLN A 43 1.27 -6.93 1.35
C GLN A 43 0.91 -8.42 1.41
N THR A 44 0.55 -8.90 2.58
CA THR A 44 0.15 -10.30 2.74
C THR A 44 -1.13 -10.59 1.95
N ALA A 45 -2.13 -9.73 2.09
CA ALA A 45 -3.40 -9.92 1.37
C ALA A 45 -3.20 -9.82 -0.14
N TYR A 46 -2.35 -8.89 -0.57
CA TYR A 46 -2.04 -8.74 -1.99
C TYR A 46 -1.40 -10.02 -2.55
N GLY A 47 -0.37 -10.53 -1.85
CA GLY A 47 0.31 -11.74 -2.30
C GLY A 47 -0.58 -12.96 -2.30
N ARG A 48 -1.57 -13.01 -1.43
CA ARG A 48 -2.54 -14.10 -1.38
C ARG A 48 -3.73 -13.90 -2.31
N GLU A 49 -3.80 -12.76 -2.96
CA GLU A 49 -4.93 -12.37 -3.77
C GLU A 49 -6.24 -12.40 -2.98
N ASP A 50 -6.13 -11.98 -1.73
CA ASP A 50 -7.27 -11.97 -0.81
C ASP A 50 -8.03 -10.65 -0.96
N TYR A 51 -8.95 -10.63 -1.91
CA TYR A 51 -9.71 -9.43 -2.24
C TYR A 51 -10.58 -8.96 -1.07
N ALA A 52 -11.12 -9.91 -0.32
CA ALA A 52 -11.97 -9.55 0.81
C ALA A 52 -11.20 -8.80 1.89
N ALA A 53 -9.97 -9.28 2.18
CA ALA A 53 -9.11 -8.61 3.14
C ALA A 53 -8.70 -7.23 2.64
N LEU A 54 -8.35 -7.13 1.35
CA LEU A 54 -7.96 -5.84 0.77
C LEU A 54 -9.10 -4.82 0.83
N ARG A 55 -10.34 -5.26 0.60
CA ARG A 55 -11.49 -4.35 0.68
C ARG A 55 -11.66 -3.76 2.07
N LYS A 56 -11.27 -4.47 3.09
CA LYS A 56 -11.36 -3.96 4.47
C LYS A 56 -10.25 -2.99 4.81
N LEU A 57 -9.15 -3.04 4.06
CA LEU A 57 -7.96 -2.26 4.37
C LEU A 57 -7.83 -1.02 3.49
N ALA A 58 -8.61 -0.91 2.43
CA ALA A 58 -8.40 0.13 1.41
C ALA A 58 -9.69 0.85 1.06
N THR A 59 -9.54 2.09 0.61
CA THR A 59 -10.67 2.83 0.06
C THR A 59 -11.12 2.17 -1.25
N PRO A 60 -12.34 2.46 -1.71
CA PRO A 60 -12.80 1.90 -2.99
C PRO A 60 -11.86 2.23 -4.16
N GLU A 61 -11.31 3.43 -4.18
CA GLU A 61 -10.39 3.84 -5.26
C GLU A 61 -9.11 3.02 -5.22
N ALA A 62 -8.52 2.90 -4.04
CA ALA A 62 -7.30 2.11 -3.88
C ALA A 62 -7.58 0.64 -4.19
N MET A 63 -8.73 0.13 -3.75
CA MET A 63 -9.11 -1.25 -4.03
C MET A 63 -9.24 -1.51 -5.52
N SER A 64 -9.84 -0.57 -6.26
CA SER A 64 -9.98 -0.72 -7.71
C SER A 64 -8.62 -0.85 -8.38
N TYR A 65 -7.67 -0.02 -7.95
CA TYR A 65 -6.31 -0.07 -8.49
C TYR A 65 -5.66 -1.43 -8.18
N LEU A 66 -5.74 -1.87 -6.94
CA LEU A 66 -5.12 -3.14 -6.53
C LEU A 66 -5.74 -4.32 -7.28
N ALA A 67 -7.07 -4.31 -7.42
CA ALA A 67 -7.77 -5.37 -8.13
C ALA A 67 -7.38 -5.41 -9.60
N GLU A 68 -7.21 -4.25 -10.22
CA GLU A 68 -6.77 -4.18 -11.61
C GLU A 68 -5.39 -4.77 -11.78
N GLU A 69 -4.46 -4.41 -10.88
CA GLU A 69 -3.11 -4.96 -10.94
C GLU A 69 -3.10 -6.47 -10.76
N LEU A 70 -3.83 -6.96 -9.77
CA LEU A 70 -3.90 -8.40 -9.52
C LEU A 70 -4.52 -9.13 -10.70
N GLY A 71 -5.52 -8.52 -11.34
CA GLY A 71 -6.13 -9.09 -12.54
C GLY A 71 -5.15 -9.19 -13.69
N GLU A 72 -4.31 -8.17 -13.88
CA GLU A 72 -3.30 -8.18 -14.94
C GLU A 72 -2.26 -9.27 -14.70
N ILE A 73 -1.82 -9.41 -13.45
CA ILE A 73 -0.86 -10.44 -13.08
C ILE A 73 -1.44 -11.82 -13.37
N ALA A 74 -2.68 -12.05 -12.95
CA ALA A 74 -3.34 -13.33 -13.17
C ALA A 74 -3.54 -13.62 -14.66
N SER A 75 -3.91 -12.60 -15.43
CA SER A 75 -4.10 -12.74 -16.88
C SER A 75 -2.80 -13.07 -17.60
N SER A 76 -1.68 -12.67 -17.03
CA SER A 76 -0.36 -13.00 -17.58
C SER A 76 0.11 -14.40 -17.18
N GLY A 77 -0.71 -15.14 -16.45
CA GLY A 77 -0.35 -16.48 -15.99
C GLY A 77 0.60 -16.47 -14.81
N MET A 78 0.71 -15.36 -14.11
CA MET A 78 1.65 -15.21 -13.02
C MET A 78 0.94 -14.93 -11.70
N ARG A 79 1.70 -15.02 -10.63
CA ARG A 79 1.24 -14.72 -9.30
C ARG A 79 2.38 -14.07 -8.53
N ASN A 80 2.08 -12.99 -7.83
CA ASN A 80 3.09 -12.32 -7.01
C ASN A 80 3.08 -12.94 -5.61
N GLU A 81 4.25 -13.33 -5.14
CA GLU A 81 4.40 -13.82 -3.77
C GLU A 81 5.27 -12.83 -3.00
N VAL A 82 4.73 -12.30 -1.90
CA VAL A 82 5.44 -11.36 -1.05
C VAL A 82 5.45 -11.93 0.35
N LYS A 83 6.63 -12.03 0.95
CA LYS A 83 6.73 -12.53 2.32
C LYS A 83 7.89 -11.88 3.05
N ASP A 84 7.93 -12.09 4.37
CA ASP A 84 8.97 -11.54 5.25
C ASP A 84 9.06 -10.02 5.12
N VAL A 85 7.90 -9.37 5.14
CA VAL A 85 7.82 -7.92 5.05
C VAL A 85 8.33 -7.31 6.34
N LYS A 86 9.28 -6.41 6.23
CA LYS A 86 9.90 -5.76 7.39
C LYS A 86 10.03 -4.27 7.15
N LEU A 87 9.42 -3.48 8.02
CA LEU A 87 9.57 -2.04 7.96
C LEU A 87 10.99 -1.67 8.40
N LEU A 88 11.68 -0.91 7.58
CA LEU A 88 13.02 -0.42 7.87
C LEU A 88 13.00 1.02 8.35
N GLN A 89 12.12 1.83 7.77
CA GLN A 89 12.01 3.23 8.14
C GLN A 89 10.67 3.77 7.67
N GLY A 90 10.02 4.56 8.53
CA GLY A 90 8.77 5.22 8.16
C GLY A 90 8.77 6.63 8.69
N ASP A 91 8.52 7.59 7.80
CA ASP A 91 8.49 9.00 8.16
C ASP A 91 7.23 9.64 7.58
N VAL A 92 6.49 10.35 8.42
CA VAL A 92 5.33 11.09 7.96
C VAL A 92 5.82 12.27 7.12
N SER A 93 5.48 12.26 5.84
CA SER A 93 5.85 13.36 4.98
C SER A 93 4.81 14.48 5.04
N GLU A 94 3.55 14.11 5.27
CA GLU A 94 2.48 15.10 5.29
C GLU A 94 1.28 14.51 6.02
N ALA A 95 0.62 15.32 6.84
CA ALA A 95 -0.62 14.89 7.49
C ALA A 95 -1.52 16.11 7.61
N TRP A 96 -2.81 15.93 7.27
CA TRP A 96 -3.74 17.06 7.27
C TRP A 96 -5.16 16.55 7.49
N ARG A 97 -6.03 17.50 7.78
CA ARG A 97 -7.44 17.23 8.01
C ARG A 97 -8.28 18.13 7.12
N GLU A 98 -9.31 17.56 6.54
CA GLU A 98 -10.32 18.32 5.80
C GLU A 98 -11.67 17.99 6.39
N GLY A 99 -12.23 18.92 7.14
CA GLY A 99 -13.47 18.65 7.85
C GLY A 99 -13.27 17.53 8.85
N ASP A 100 -14.02 16.46 8.70
CA ASP A 100 -13.90 15.28 9.57
C ASP A 100 -13.06 14.16 8.98
N VAL A 101 -12.41 14.41 7.86
CA VAL A 101 -11.58 13.39 7.18
C VAL A 101 -10.11 13.72 7.40
N GLU A 102 -9.36 12.74 7.83
CA GLU A 102 -7.93 12.87 8.09
C GLU A 102 -7.14 12.11 7.05
N TYR A 103 -5.96 12.64 6.71
CA TYR A 103 -5.05 12.04 5.75
C TYR A 103 -3.64 12.05 6.32
N ALA A 104 -2.88 11.01 6.02
CA ALA A 104 -1.46 10.94 6.36
C ALA A 104 -0.71 10.27 5.23
N THR A 105 0.31 10.94 4.72
CA THR A 105 1.21 10.35 3.72
C THR A 105 2.51 10.02 4.42
N VAL A 106 2.93 8.78 4.30
CA VAL A 106 4.11 8.26 4.99
C VAL A 106 5.09 7.74 3.95
N ALA A 107 6.33 8.18 4.06
CA ALA A 107 7.42 7.62 3.26
C ALA A 107 7.86 6.35 3.97
N ILE A 108 7.74 5.23 3.30
CA ILE A 108 7.99 3.92 3.88
C ILE A 108 9.14 3.26 3.13
N ARG A 109 10.17 2.84 3.87
CA ARG A 109 11.22 1.99 3.34
C ARG A 109 11.08 0.63 4.01
N TYR A 110 10.96 -0.41 3.22
CA TYR A 110 10.77 -1.75 3.76
C TYR A 110 11.51 -2.76 2.92
N SER A 111 11.73 -3.93 3.51
CA SER A 111 12.29 -5.06 2.77
C SER A 111 11.26 -6.18 2.74
N ALA A 112 11.34 -7.00 1.70
CA ALA A 112 10.48 -8.17 1.56
C ALA A 112 11.11 -9.10 0.54
N ILE A 113 10.77 -10.38 0.66
CA ILE A 113 11.06 -11.34 -0.41
C ILE A 113 9.88 -11.23 -1.36
N ASP A 114 10.16 -10.76 -2.57
CA ASP A 114 9.13 -10.39 -3.53
C ASP A 114 9.46 -11.04 -4.86
N VAL A 115 8.70 -12.04 -5.22
CA VAL A 115 8.95 -12.82 -6.44
C VAL A 115 7.67 -12.94 -7.25
N MET A 116 7.86 -13.19 -8.53
CA MET A 116 6.76 -13.51 -9.42
C MET A 116 6.86 -14.99 -9.77
N LEU A 117 5.75 -15.68 -9.60
CA LEU A 117 5.67 -17.12 -9.83
C LEU A 117 4.83 -17.39 -11.07
N ASP A 118 5.15 -18.51 -11.73
CA ASP A 118 4.26 -19.09 -12.73
C ASP A 118 3.04 -19.63 -11.98
N ARG A 119 1.86 -19.20 -12.36
CA ARG A 119 0.63 -19.54 -11.63
C ARG A 119 0.32 -21.03 -11.68
N ASN A 120 0.70 -21.70 -12.74
CA ASN A 120 0.38 -23.11 -12.92
C ASN A 120 1.40 -24.02 -12.26
N THR A 121 2.68 -23.67 -12.34
CA THR A 121 3.75 -24.55 -11.86
C THR A 121 4.29 -24.14 -10.50
N GLY A 122 4.11 -22.87 -10.11
CA GLY A 122 4.72 -22.34 -8.90
C GLY A 122 6.19 -21.99 -9.03
N ALA A 123 6.75 -22.13 -10.23
CA ALA A 123 8.16 -21.80 -10.43
C ALA A 123 8.38 -20.29 -10.39
N VAL A 124 9.53 -19.88 -9.84
CA VAL A 124 9.89 -18.47 -9.80
C VAL A 124 10.30 -18.03 -11.20
N VAL A 125 9.63 -17.00 -11.72
CA VAL A 125 9.95 -16.46 -13.04
C VAL A 125 10.65 -15.11 -12.95
N GLU A 126 10.49 -14.38 -11.83
CA GLU A 126 11.19 -13.14 -11.58
C GLU A 126 11.50 -13.01 -10.10
N GLY A 127 12.63 -12.38 -9.79
CA GLY A 127 13.04 -12.13 -8.41
C GLY A 127 13.86 -13.25 -7.83
N ASN A 128 14.36 -13.02 -6.62
CA ASN A 128 15.19 -14.00 -5.91
C ASN A 128 14.42 -14.46 -4.66
N PRO A 129 14.03 -15.74 -4.58
CA PRO A 129 13.27 -16.22 -3.42
C PRO A 129 14.08 -16.30 -2.13
N ASP A 130 15.39 -16.12 -2.22
CA ASP A 130 16.27 -16.26 -1.06
C ASP A 130 16.78 -14.92 -0.53
N GLU A 131 16.53 -13.83 -1.23
CA GLU A 131 17.07 -12.53 -0.82
C GLU A 131 15.97 -11.47 -0.78
N PRO A 132 15.87 -10.74 0.36
CA PRO A 132 14.93 -9.63 0.42
C PRO A 132 15.39 -8.48 -0.46
N VAL A 133 14.44 -7.73 -0.98
CA VAL A 133 14.71 -6.50 -1.71
C VAL A 133 14.12 -5.34 -0.92
N GLU A 134 14.70 -4.17 -1.08
CA GLU A 134 14.19 -2.96 -0.42
C GLU A 134 13.38 -2.14 -1.40
N SER A 135 12.34 -1.53 -0.88
CA SER A 135 11.48 -0.65 -1.65
C SER A 135 11.22 0.62 -0.85
N VAL A 136 11.10 1.73 -1.54
CA VAL A 136 10.71 3.00 -0.93
C VAL A 136 9.44 3.47 -1.63
N GLU A 137 8.40 3.72 -0.86
CA GLU A 137 7.10 4.10 -1.40
C GLU A 137 6.46 5.15 -0.52
N LEU A 138 5.55 5.92 -1.12
CA LEU A 138 4.71 6.84 -0.36
C LEU A 138 3.34 6.19 -0.24
N TRP A 139 2.92 5.97 1.00
CA TRP A 139 1.61 5.40 1.28
C TRP A 139 0.75 6.48 1.91
N THR A 140 -0.43 6.68 1.35
CA THR A 140 -1.38 7.64 1.91
C THR A 140 -2.51 6.87 2.57
N PHE A 141 -2.76 7.21 3.83
CA PHE A 141 -3.85 6.63 4.62
C PHE A 141 -4.88 7.69 4.87
N THR A 142 -6.13 7.27 5.03
CA THR A 142 -7.22 8.18 5.34
C THR A 142 -8.15 7.55 6.36
N ARG A 143 -8.82 8.39 7.15
CA ARG A 143 -9.89 7.94 8.04
C ARG A 143 -10.86 9.08 8.27
N THR A 144 -12.09 8.71 8.61
CA THR A 144 -13.05 9.67 9.12
C THR A 144 -12.81 9.78 10.62
N ASP A 145 -13.01 10.94 11.17
CA ASP A 145 -12.75 11.24 12.57
C ASP A 145 -13.24 10.11 13.49
N GLY A 146 -12.31 9.57 14.27
CA GLY A 146 -12.61 8.46 15.18
C GLY A 146 -12.74 7.10 14.53
N GLY A 147 -12.59 7.01 13.21
CA GLY A 147 -12.71 5.74 12.48
C GLY A 147 -11.38 5.04 12.30
N GLU A 148 -11.41 3.98 11.52
CA GLU A 148 -10.23 3.19 11.22
C GLU A 148 -9.50 3.75 10.01
N TRP A 149 -8.19 3.63 10.03
CA TRP A 149 -7.37 4.02 8.88
C TRP A 149 -7.58 3.05 7.73
N LEU A 150 -7.64 3.60 6.52
CA LEU A 150 -7.71 2.85 5.27
C LEU A 150 -6.59 3.31 4.36
N LEU A 151 -6.11 2.40 3.54
CA LEU A 151 -5.13 2.75 2.53
C LEU A 151 -5.85 3.50 1.40
N ALA A 152 -5.36 4.70 1.09
CA ALA A 152 -5.96 5.53 0.04
C ALA A 152 -5.13 5.53 -1.24
N ALA A 153 -3.81 5.42 -1.13
CA ALA A 153 -2.95 5.41 -2.32
C ALA A 153 -1.58 4.87 -1.98
N ILE A 154 -0.95 4.27 -2.98
CA ILE A 154 0.46 3.88 -2.92
C ILE A 154 1.13 4.50 -4.14
N GLN A 155 2.29 5.10 -3.93
CA GLN A 155 3.01 5.78 -4.97
C GLN A 155 4.47 5.36 -4.89
N GLY A 156 5.00 4.82 -5.97
CA GLY A 156 6.41 4.46 -6.00
C GLY A 156 7.28 5.70 -6.05
N THR A 157 8.48 5.59 -5.53
CA THR A 157 9.46 6.65 -5.64
C THR A 157 10.54 6.17 -6.62
N GLU A 158 10.86 6.98 -7.57
CA GLU A 158 11.87 6.62 -8.57
C GLU A 158 13.11 7.41 -8.33
#